data_45d06ce37eae3dd39ee2465f0f29f709
#
_entry.id   45d06ce37eae3dd39ee2465f0f29f709
#
_cell.length_a   1.000
_cell.length_b   1.000
_cell.length_c   1.000
_cell.angle_alpha   90.00
_cell.angle_beta   90.00
_cell.angle_gamma   90.00
#
_symmetry.space_group_name_H-M   'P 1'
#
loop_
_entity.id
_entity.type
_entity.pdbx_description
1 polymer ?
#
loop_
_entity_poly.entity_id
_entity_poly.type
_entity_poly.pdbx_seq_one_letter_code
_entity_poly.pdbx_strand_id
1 'polypeptide(L)'
;TNARVQAAILSLYDEQLRLKEPRKGEKTISWDTAHNEIGATLNQLKEANQPLVLLTGTLASPSTEQIISEFTAAYPNVKHVAYDAISESGTADAFETMFGERAIPNYHFEKAHTIVSFGADFIGDWQGGFEKGYAASRNPDSGHMSYLVQFEANMSLTGANADKRVVTKPSDQVFALLNLYNTITGANLPSKSTPVDAHIKDVAVALKKSGSHGVVVSGSSDKNAQLIAFAIN
;
A
#
# COMPACT_ATOMS: atom_id res chain seq x y z
N THR A 1 9.61 9.38 -5.19
CA THR A 1 9.24 8.78 -6.47
C THR A 1 9.94 7.45 -6.62
N ASN A 2 9.22 6.39 -6.95
CA ASN A 2 9.78 5.09 -7.24
C ASN A 2 10.09 4.90 -8.74
N ALA A 3 10.75 3.81 -9.11
CA ALA A 3 11.16 3.54 -10.50
C ALA A 3 9.96 3.48 -11.47
N ARG A 4 8.79 2.99 -11.05
CA ARG A 4 7.57 2.94 -11.87
C ARG A 4 7.07 4.34 -12.21
N VAL A 5 7.04 5.24 -11.21
CA VAL A 5 6.62 6.63 -11.42
C VAL A 5 7.59 7.35 -12.35
N GLN A 6 8.89 7.11 -12.20
CA GLN A 6 9.90 7.68 -13.12
C GLN A 6 9.74 7.13 -14.54
N ALA A 7 9.49 5.83 -14.69
CA ALA A 7 9.28 5.20 -15.98
C ALA A 7 7.95 5.58 -16.65
N ALA A 8 6.95 6.05 -15.89
CA ALA A 8 5.61 6.40 -16.42
C ALA A 8 5.67 7.47 -17.52
N ILE A 9 6.69 8.34 -17.50
CA ILE A 9 6.87 9.36 -18.55
C ILE A 9 7.11 8.73 -19.94
N LEU A 10 7.64 7.51 -20.00
CA LEU A 10 7.89 6.80 -21.26
C LEU A 10 6.58 6.55 -22.02
N SER A 11 5.45 6.43 -21.33
CA SER A 11 4.14 6.27 -21.99
C SER A 11 3.73 7.48 -22.84
N LEU A 12 4.33 8.66 -22.62
CA LEU A 12 4.09 9.84 -23.45
C LEU A 12 4.65 9.68 -24.88
N TYR A 13 5.67 8.85 -25.04
CA TYR A 13 6.32 8.58 -26.33
C TYR A 13 5.69 7.42 -27.09
N ASP A 14 4.77 6.68 -26.47
CA ASP A 14 4.07 5.57 -27.11
C ASP A 14 2.78 6.08 -27.78
N GLU A 15 2.93 6.62 -28.98
CA GLU A 15 1.80 7.18 -29.74
C GLU A 15 0.76 6.14 -30.18
N GLN A 16 1.13 4.87 -30.26
CA GLN A 16 0.24 3.81 -30.76
C GLN A 16 -0.70 3.29 -29.67
N LEU A 17 -0.21 3.19 -28.43
CA LEU A 17 -0.99 2.67 -27.31
C LEU A 17 -1.77 3.76 -26.55
N ARG A 18 -1.41 5.03 -26.73
CA ARG A 18 -2.13 6.13 -26.07
C ARG A 18 -3.50 6.36 -26.65
N LEU A 19 -4.50 6.45 -25.77
CA LEU A 19 -5.81 6.95 -26.13
C LEU A 19 -5.74 8.48 -26.26
N LYS A 20 -5.95 9.00 -27.49
CA LYS A 20 -5.83 10.43 -27.80
C LYS A 20 -7.19 11.13 -27.91
N GLU A 21 -8.23 10.39 -28.23
CA GLU A 21 -9.57 10.89 -28.54
C GLU A 21 -10.65 9.98 -27.96
N PRO A 22 -11.84 10.52 -27.66
CA PRO A 22 -12.96 9.69 -27.20
C PRO A 22 -13.41 8.73 -28.32
N ARG A 23 -13.89 7.57 -27.87
CA ARG A 23 -14.39 6.53 -28.81
C ARG A 23 -15.76 6.06 -28.38
N LYS A 24 -16.58 5.74 -29.39
CA LYS A 24 -17.87 5.06 -29.22
C LYS A 24 -17.81 3.74 -30.01
N GLY A 25 -17.62 2.65 -29.30
CA GLY A 25 -17.21 1.39 -29.90
C GLY A 25 -15.83 1.52 -30.55
N GLU A 26 -15.74 1.17 -31.84
CA GLU A 26 -14.50 1.29 -32.62
C GLU A 26 -14.34 2.65 -33.33
N LYS A 27 -15.34 3.52 -33.26
CA LYS A 27 -15.32 4.81 -33.96
C LYS A 27 -14.81 5.92 -33.05
N THR A 28 -13.87 6.70 -33.53
CA THR A 28 -13.47 7.98 -32.93
C THR A 28 -14.60 8.99 -33.07
N ILE A 29 -14.89 9.72 -31.99
CA ILE A 29 -15.87 10.81 -31.96
C ILE A 29 -15.22 12.09 -31.45
N SER A 30 -15.84 13.24 -31.66
CA SER A 30 -15.36 14.50 -31.11
C SER A 30 -15.65 14.57 -29.59
N TRP A 31 -14.88 15.39 -28.86
CA TRP A 31 -15.14 15.69 -27.46
C TRP A 31 -16.52 16.30 -27.23
N ASP A 32 -16.97 17.19 -28.12
CA ASP A 32 -18.31 17.79 -28.05
C ASP A 32 -19.42 16.72 -28.17
N THR A 33 -19.24 15.78 -29.09
CA THR A 33 -20.18 14.65 -29.23
C THR A 33 -20.19 13.80 -27.95
N ALA A 34 -19.02 13.47 -27.40
CA ALA A 34 -18.91 12.69 -26.19
C ALA A 34 -19.57 13.39 -24.99
N HIS A 35 -19.30 14.68 -24.78
CA HIS A 35 -19.88 15.48 -23.70
C HIS A 35 -21.39 15.59 -23.81
N ASN A 36 -21.92 15.86 -25.03
CA ASN A 36 -23.34 15.97 -25.24
C ASN A 36 -24.09 14.66 -25.01
N GLU A 37 -23.56 13.53 -25.51
CA GLU A 37 -24.17 12.21 -25.31
C GLU A 37 -24.12 11.77 -23.83
N ILE A 38 -23.00 11.96 -23.17
CA ILE A 38 -22.86 11.64 -21.73
C ILE A 38 -23.81 12.50 -20.90
N GLY A 39 -23.83 13.81 -21.13
CA GLY A 39 -24.71 14.74 -20.41
C GLY A 39 -26.19 14.41 -20.61
N ALA A 40 -26.61 14.12 -21.83
CA ALA A 40 -27.99 13.71 -22.13
C ALA A 40 -28.36 12.40 -21.39
N THR A 41 -27.45 11.41 -21.39
CA THR A 41 -27.66 10.13 -20.68
C THR A 41 -27.78 10.34 -19.18
N LEU A 42 -26.87 11.14 -18.57
CA LEU A 42 -26.90 11.44 -17.14
C LEU A 42 -28.20 12.14 -16.72
N ASN A 43 -28.67 13.10 -17.52
CA ASN A 43 -29.94 13.79 -17.26
C ASN A 43 -31.15 12.85 -17.38
N GLN A 44 -31.18 11.99 -18.39
CA GLN A 44 -32.23 10.99 -18.53
C GLN A 44 -32.28 10.03 -17.33
N LEU A 45 -31.12 9.54 -16.86
CA LEU A 45 -31.03 8.66 -15.69
C LEU A 45 -31.47 9.37 -14.42
N LYS A 46 -31.13 10.66 -14.27
CA LYS A 46 -31.56 11.49 -13.12
C LYS A 46 -33.09 11.68 -13.13
N GLU A 47 -33.68 12.06 -14.26
CA GLU A 47 -35.14 12.25 -14.40
C GLU A 47 -35.91 10.95 -14.15
N ALA A 48 -35.39 9.82 -14.62
CA ALA A 48 -35.96 8.51 -14.37
C ALA A 48 -35.66 7.94 -12.96
N ASN A 49 -34.91 8.66 -12.13
CA ASN A 49 -34.43 8.24 -10.82
C ASN A 49 -33.77 6.83 -10.84
N GLN A 50 -33.05 6.52 -11.92
CA GLN A 50 -32.36 5.26 -12.06
C GLN A 50 -31.01 5.32 -11.32
N PRO A 51 -30.63 4.26 -10.58
CA PRO A 51 -29.38 4.26 -9.83
C PRO A 51 -28.19 4.30 -10.77
N LEU A 52 -27.22 5.16 -10.45
CA LEU A 52 -25.96 5.30 -11.17
C LEU A 52 -24.82 5.11 -10.19
N VAL A 53 -23.79 4.36 -10.57
CA VAL A 53 -22.58 4.16 -9.76
C VAL A 53 -21.41 4.88 -10.43
N LEU A 54 -20.79 5.79 -9.67
CA LEU A 54 -19.46 6.32 -10.00
C LEU A 54 -18.42 5.42 -9.35
N LEU A 55 -17.74 4.60 -10.15
CA LEU A 55 -16.71 3.69 -9.68
C LEU A 55 -15.32 4.30 -9.91
N THR A 56 -14.55 4.42 -8.83
CA THR A 56 -13.16 4.90 -8.87
C THR A 56 -12.24 3.97 -8.09
N GLY A 57 -10.92 4.11 -8.25
CA GLY A 57 -9.97 3.67 -7.23
C GLY A 57 -9.94 4.63 -6.04
N THR A 58 -9.11 4.35 -5.05
CA THR A 58 -8.82 5.31 -3.98
C THR A 58 -8.20 6.59 -4.54
N LEU A 59 -8.75 7.71 -4.18
CA LEU A 59 -8.34 9.05 -4.64
C LEU A 59 -7.72 9.81 -3.46
N ALA A 60 -6.50 10.32 -3.66
CA ALA A 60 -5.77 11.12 -2.68
C ALA A 60 -5.62 12.57 -3.13
N SER A 61 -6.59 13.07 -3.91
CA SER A 61 -6.58 14.42 -4.49
C SER A 61 -7.77 15.23 -3.96
N PRO A 62 -7.57 16.24 -3.11
CA PRO A 62 -8.67 17.07 -2.58
C PRO A 62 -9.50 17.75 -3.68
N SER A 63 -8.86 18.17 -4.78
CA SER A 63 -9.58 18.75 -5.92
C SER A 63 -10.47 17.74 -6.64
N THR A 64 -10.05 16.48 -6.76
CA THR A 64 -10.87 15.41 -7.34
C THR A 64 -12.03 15.05 -6.40
N GLU A 65 -11.80 14.99 -5.11
CA GLU A 65 -12.86 14.76 -4.11
C GLU A 65 -13.91 15.86 -4.16
N GLN A 66 -13.50 17.12 -4.30
CA GLN A 66 -14.41 18.26 -4.47
C GLN A 66 -15.29 18.10 -5.72
N ILE A 67 -14.70 17.73 -6.87
CA ILE A 67 -15.43 17.50 -8.12
C ILE A 67 -16.44 16.35 -7.96
N ILE A 68 -16.05 15.26 -7.29
CA ILE A 68 -16.97 14.14 -7.00
C ILE A 68 -18.12 14.58 -6.10
N SER A 69 -17.85 15.40 -5.09
CA SER A 69 -18.87 15.95 -4.22
C SER A 69 -19.87 16.82 -5.00
N GLU A 70 -19.38 17.68 -5.86
CA GLU A 70 -20.22 18.52 -6.74
C GLU A 70 -21.03 17.68 -7.73
N PHE A 71 -20.41 16.64 -8.30
CA PHE A 71 -21.08 15.73 -9.22
C PHE A 71 -22.22 14.96 -8.52
N THR A 72 -21.96 14.39 -7.34
CA THR A 72 -22.99 13.65 -6.59
C THR A 72 -24.10 14.57 -6.06
N ALA A 73 -23.80 15.84 -5.77
CA ALA A 73 -24.82 16.83 -5.44
C ALA A 73 -25.70 17.20 -6.65
N ALA A 74 -25.09 17.30 -7.84
CA ALA A 74 -25.82 17.57 -9.07
C ALA A 74 -26.68 16.38 -9.55
N TYR A 75 -26.23 15.16 -9.26
CA TYR A 75 -26.91 13.91 -9.62
C TYR A 75 -27.17 13.04 -8.37
N PRO A 76 -28.27 13.31 -7.62
CA PRO A 76 -28.56 12.62 -6.34
C PRO A 76 -28.78 11.10 -6.47
N ASN A 77 -29.04 10.60 -7.68
CA ASN A 77 -29.16 9.18 -8.00
C ASN A 77 -27.79 8.47 -8.14
N VAL A 78 -26.69 9.21 -8.03
CA VAL A 78 -25.32 8.66 -8.09
C VAL A 78 -24.86 8.19 -6.73
N LYS A 79 -24.32 6.96 -6.68
CA LYS A 79 -23.55 6.44 -5.55
C LYS A 79 -22.08 6.37 -5.93
N HIS A 80 -21.23 7.09 -5.21
CA HIS A 80 -19.77 6.92 -5.35
C HIS A 80 -19.31 5.65 -4.62
N VAL A 81 -18.52 4.82 -5.31
CA VAL A 81 -17.91 3.59 -4.78
C VAL A 81 -16.42 3.61 -5.13
N ALA A 82 -15.57 3.56 -4.11
CA ALA A 82 -14.14 3.35 -4.29
C ALA A 82 -13.84 1.84 -4.21
N TYR A 83 -13.11 1.32 -5.18
CA TYR A 83 -12.68 -0.07 -5.25
C TYR A 83 -11.22 -0.17 -5.71
N ASP A 84 -10.41 -0.85 -4.91
CA ASP A 84 -9.03 -1.18 -5.24
C ASP A 84 -8.87 -2.70 -5.23
N ALA A 85 -8.27 -3.25 -6.30
CA ALA A 85 -8.01 -4.70 -6.39
C ALA A 85 -6.97 -5.14 -5.34
N ILE A 86 -6.03 -4.27 -4.99
CA ILE A 86 -5.10 -4.41 -3.86
C ILE A 86 -5.37 -3.23 -2.94
N SER A 87 -6.00 -3.49 -1.80
CA SER A 87 -6.51 -2.45 -0.92
C SER A 87 -5.71 -2.33 0.37
N GLU A 88 -5.43 -1.11 0.78
CA GLU A 88 -4.86 -0.77 2.09
C GLU A 88 -5.92 -0.69 3.21
N SER A 89 -7.16 -1.07 2.93
CA SER A 89 -8.26 -1.01 3.93
C SER A 89 -7.92 -1.79 5.20
N GLY A 90 -7.31 -2.98 5.08
CA GLY A 90 -6.91 -3.77 6.24
C GLY A 90 -5.92 -3.04 7.15
N THR A 91 -4.97 -2.31 6.55
CA THR A 91 -4.02 -1.47 7.29
C THR A 91 -4.73 -0.31 7.98
N ALA A 92 -5.62 0.41 7.26
CA ALA A 92 -6.38 1.52 7.80
C ALA A 92 -7.32 1.08 8.94
N ASP A 93 -8.02 -0.06 8.78
CA ASP A 93 -8.91 -0.62 9.79
C ASP A 93 -8.16 -1.13 11.03
N ALA A 94 -6.93 -1.64 10.84
CA ALA A 94 -6.05 -2.02 11.94
C ALA A 94 -5.57 -0.79 12.72
N PHE A 95 -5.20 0.27 12.00
CA PHE A 95 -4.75 1.53 12.59
C PHE A 95 -5.87 2.17 13.40
N GLU A 96 -7.09 2.23 12.86
CA GLU A 96 -8.27 2.70 13.58
C GLU A 96 -8.55 1.90 14.85
N THR A 97 -8.44 0.57 14.76
CA THR A 97 -8.65 -0.31 15.93
C THR A 97 -7.65 -0.04 17.05
N MET A 98 -6.40 0.27 16.72
CA MET A 98 -5.33 0.45 17.69
C MET A 98 -5.21 1.90 18.19
N PHE A 99 -5.44 2.88 17.32
CA PHE A 99 -5.15 4.28 17.59
C PHE A 99 -6.40 5.19 17.56
N GLY A 100 -7.57 4.67 17.16
CA GLY A 100 -8.85 5.41 17.15
C GLY A 100 -9.05 6.29 15.93
N GLU A 101 -8.16 6.29 14.96
CA GLU A 101 -8.24 7.06 13.73
C GLU A 101 -7.99 6.16 12.51
N ARG A 102 -8.84 6.25 11.49
CA ARG A 102 -8.70 5.48 10.26
C ARG A 102 -7.69 6.16 9.34
N ALA A 103 -6.44 5.70 9.39
CA ALA A 103 -5.33 6.27 8.62
C ALA A 103 -4.34 5.19 8.17
N ILE A 104 -3.46 5.53 7.25
CA ILE A 104 -2.30 4.72 6.87
C ILE A 104 -1.08 5.22 7.65
N PRO A 105 -0.31 4.34 8.32
CA PRO A 105 0.83 4.75 9.11
C PRO A 105 1.95 5.34 8.24
N ASN A 106 2.61 6.37 8.76
CA ASN A 106 3.82 6.91 8.18
C ASN A 106 5.04 6.38 8.93
N TYR A 107 5.83 5.53 8.27
CA TYR A 107 7.02 4.92 8.84
C TYR A 107 8.26 5.80 8.66
N HIS A 108 8.95 6.11 9.76
CA HIS A 108 10.18 6.89 9.79
C HIS A 108 11.41 5.98 9.63
N PHE A 109 11.59 5.39 8.45
CA PHE A 109 12.73 4.50 8.18
C PHE A 109 14.09 5.17 8.35
N GLU A 110 14.17 6.49 8.21
CA GLU A 110 15.39 7.28 8.46
C GLU A 110 15.88 7.20 9.91
N LYS A 111 15.02 6.82 10.85
CA LYS A 111 15.35 6.67 12.28
C LYS A 111 15.54 5.20 12.69
N ALA A 112 15.29 4.27 11.77
CA ALA A 112 15.31 2.85 12.10
C ALA A 112 16.74 2.30 12.13
N HIS A 113 17.05 1.51 13.16
CA HIS A 113 18.28 0.74 13.28
C HIS A 113 18.09 -0.70 12.78
N THR A 114 16.92 -1.27 13.01
CA THR A 114 16.53 -2.59 12.49
C THR A 114 15.16 -2.49 11.87
N ILE A 115 15.05 -2.94 10.63
CA ILE A 115 13.79 -3.01 9.87
C ILE A 115 13.53 -4.48 9.57
N VAL A 116 12.36 -4.98 9.97
CA VAL A 116 11.91 -6.34 9.64
C VAL A 116 10.63 -6.24 8.83
N SER A 117 10.66 -6.74 7.63
CA SER A 117 9.55 -6.66 6.69
C SER A 117 9.03 -8.05 6.32
N PHE A 118 7.72 -8.21 6.36
CA PHE A 118 6.99 -9.40 5.94
C PHE A 118 6.21 -9.11 4.65
N GLY A 119 6.85 -9.30 3.50
CA GLY A 119 6.24 -9.12 2.20
C GLY A 119 5.92 -7.68 1.80
N ALA A 120 6.35 -6.68 2.57
CA ALA A 120 6.15 -5.28 2.20
C ALA A 120 7.24 -4.80 1.25
N ASP A 121 6.86 -4.38 0.05
CA ASP A 121 7.79 -3.74 -0.90
C ASP A 121 7.72 -2.21 -0.79
N PHE A 122 8.17 -1.71 0.37
CA PHE A 122 8.11 -0.27 0.68
C PHE A 122 9.10 0.58 -0.14
N ILE A 123 10.08 -0.02 -0.79
CA ILE A 123 10.98 0.68 -1.73
C ILE A 123 10.36 0.70 -3.14
N GLY A 124 9.64 -0.36 -3.55
CA GLY A 124 9.12 -0.54 -4.90
C GLY A 124 7.68 -0.10 -5.08
N ASP A 125 6.78 -0.61 -4.26
CA ASP A 125 5.34 -0.51 -4.49
C ASP A 125 4.62 0.50 -3.59
N TRP A 126 5.11 0.73 -2.38
CA TRP A 126 4.44 1.65 -1.47
C TRP A 126 4.55 3.11 -1.94
N GLN A 127 3.45 3.82 -1.83
CA GLN A 127 3.41 5.26 -2.01
C GLN A 127 3.75 5.97 -0.70
N GLY A 128 4.30 7.18 -0.78
CA GLY A 128 4.62 7.99 0.40
C GLY A 128 6.10 8.39 0.51
N GLY A 129 6.96 7.89 -0.38
CA GLY A 129 8.36 8.31 -0.40
C GLY A 129 9.23 7.62 0.66
N PHE A 130 8.82 6.43 1.11
CA PHE A 130 9.54 5.62 2.10
C PHE A 130 10.95 5.24 1.67
N GLU A 131 11.19 5.10 0.36
CA GLU A 131 12.51 4.86 -0.22
C GLU A 131 13.52 5.95 0.16
N LYS A 132 13.07 7.21 0.29
CA LYS A 132 13.92 8.33 0.72
C LYS A 132 14.35 8.17 2.18
N GLY A 133 13.42 7.81 3.06
CA GLY A 133 13.71 7.56 4.47
C GLY A 133 14.67 6.38 4.65
N TYR A 134 14.42 5.29 3.91
CA TYR A 134 15.32 4.14 3.91
C TYR A 134 16.72 4.50 3.40
N ALA A 135 16.83 5.19 2.27
CA ALA A 135 18.12 5.62 1.72
C ALA A 135 18.90 6.50 2.72
N ALA A 136 18.22 7.38 3.45
CA ALA A 136 18.85 8.20 4.50
C ALA A 136 19.42 7.35 5.65
N SER A 137 18.74 6.25 6.04
CA SER A 137 19.21 5.32 7.07
C SER A 137 20.35 4.40 6.58
N ARG A 138 20.66 4.43 5.28
CA ARG A 138 21.74 3.63 4.64
C ARG A 138 22.96 4.47 4.25
N ASN A 139 23.05 5.70 4.72
CA ASN A 139 24.20 6.55 4.47
C ASN A 139 25.36 6.20 5.43
N PRO A 140 26.52 5.70 4.93
CA PRO A 140 27.68 5.38 5.78
C PRO A 140 28.21 6.58 6.58
N ASP A 141 28.10 7.78 6.02
CA ASP A 141 28.61 9.02 6.65
C ASP A 141 27.80 9.43 7.88
N SER A 142 26.59 8.87 8.07
CA SER A 142 25.76 9.14 9.25
C SER A 142 26.22 8.46 10.53
N GLY A 143 27.26 7.61 10.44
CA GLY A 143 27.79 6.82 11.57
C GLY A 143 26.91 5.63 11.96
N HIS A 144 25.77 5.44 11.29
CA HIS A 144 24.86 4.32 11.51
C HIS A 144 24.22 3.90 10.18
N MET A 145 24.16 2.59 9.94
CA MET A 145 23.40 2.01 8.84
C MET A 145 22.33 1.05 9.39
N SER A 146 21.10 1.21 8.93
CA SER A 146 20.00 0.32 9.29
C SER A 146 20.26 -1.11 8.80
N TYR A 147 19.79 -2.09 9.56
CA TYR A 147 19.81 -3.50 9.20
C TYR A 147 18.42 -3.94 8.75
N LEU A 148 18.28 -4.31 7.48
CA LEU A 148 17.01 -4.72 6.88
C LEU A 148 16.96 -6.23 6.68
N VAL A 149 15.91 -6.87 7.23
CA VAL A 149 15.58 -8.28 6.97
C VAL A 149 14.23 -8.35 6.29
N GLN A 150 14.20 -8.95 5.09
CA GLN A 150 12.99 -9.12 4.28
C GLN A 150 12.56 -10.58 4.22
N PHE A 151 11.35 -10.88 4.71
CA PHE A 151 10.68 -12.18 4.55
C PHE A 151 9.70 -12.10 3.39
N GLU A 152 9.96 -12.78 2.28
CA GLU A 152 9.14 -12.67 1.07
C GLU A 152 9.21 -13.92 0.19
N ALA A 153 8.22 -14.12 -0.68
CA ALA A 153 8.22 -15.21 -1.64
C ALA A 153 8.99 -14.83 -2.92
N ASN A 154 8.59 -13.74 -3.56
CA ASN A 154 9.24 -13.20 -4.74
C ASN A 154 10.25 -12.12 -4.34
N MET A 155 11.34 -12.00 -5.09
CA MET A 155 12.31 -10.94 -4.85
C MET A 155 11.72 -9.59 -5.28
N SER A 156 11.38 -8.78 -4.28
CA SER A 156 10.93 -7.40 -4.45
C SER A 156 12.12 -6.44 -4.56
N LEU A 157 11.86 -5.16 -4.85
CA LEU A 157 12.91 -4.14 -4.79
C LEU A 157 13.42 -3.96 -3.35
N THR A 158 12.55 -4.05 -2.36
CA THR A 158 12.94 -4.06 -0.94
C THR A 158 13.81 -5.27 -0.61
N GLY A 159 13.44 -6.47 -1.08
CA GLY A 159 14.23 -7.69 -0.88
C GLY A 159 15.59 -7.68 -1.57
N ALA A 160 15.68 -7.04 -2.74
CA ALA A 160 16.96 -6.88 -3.46
C ALA A 160 17.93 -5.92 -2.73
N ASN A 161 17.42 -5.03 -1.88
CA ASN A 161 18.21 -4.09 -1.07
C ASN A 161 18.38 -4.54 0.39
N ALA A 162 17.82 -5.69 0.78
CA ALA A 162 17.91 -6.18 2.15
C ALA A 162 19.30 -6.74 2.47
N ASP A 163 19.75 -6.53 3.72
CA ASP A 163 20.96 -7.17 4.23
C ASP A 163 20.77 -8.68 4.38
N LYS A 164 19.55 -9.09 4.68
CA LYS A 164 19.17 -10.51 4.73
C LYS A 164 17.79 -10.70 4.13
N ARG A 165 17.72 -11.46 3.06
CA ARG A 165 16.48 -11.90 2.45
C ARG A 165 16.19 -13.34 2.85
N VAL A 166 14.99 -13.59 3.38
CA VAL A 166 14.53 -14.91 3.82
C VAL A 166 13.33 -15.33 2.97
N VAL A 167 13.52 -16.36 2.14
CA VAL A 167 12.45 -16.88 1.28
C VAL A 167 11.38 -17.50 2.15
N THR A 168 10.16 -16.94 2.08
CA THR A 168 9.04 -17.30 2.95
C THR A 168 7.77 -17.43 2.12
N LYS A 169 7.09 -18.57 2.22
CA LYS A 169 5.80 -18.76 1.54
C LYS A 169 4.77 -17.72 2.02
N PRO A 170 3.92 -17.18 1.15
CA PRO A 170 2.87 -16.23 1.57
C PRO A 170 2.01 -16.77 2.72
N SER A 171 1.66 -18.08 2.67
CA SER A 171 0.89 -18.76 3.72
C SER A 171 1.61 -18.83 5.08
N ASP A 172 2.92 -18.65 5.11
CA ASP A 172 3.70 -18.74 6.35
C ASP A 172 4.07 -17.35 6.91
N GLN A 173 3.95 -16.29 6.11
CA GLN A 173 4.34 -14.92 6.52
C GLN A 173 3.59 -14.44 7.77
N VAL A 174 2.27 -14.63 7.83
CA VAL A 174 1.45 -14.21 8.98
C VAL A 174 1.82 -15.00 10.23
N PHE A 175 2.09 -16.31 10.10
CA PHE A 175 2.53 -17.13 11.24
C PHE A 175 3.94 -16.76 11.69
N ALA A 176 4.85 -16.47 10.77
CA ALA A 176 6.18 -15.99 11.09
C ALA A 176 6.13 -14.64 11.84
N LEU A 177 5.26 -13.73 11.41
CA LEU A 177 5.00 -12.46 12.10
C LEU A 177 4.43 -12.68 13.51
N LEU A 178 3.47 -13.59 13.66
CA LEU A 178 2.90 -13.95 14.97
C LEU A 178 3.94 -14.63 15.88
N ASN A 179 4.81 -15.49 15.33
CA ASN A 179 5.92 -16.10 16.07
C ASN A 179 6.94 -15.04 16.53
N LEU A 180 7.16 -14.00 15.73
CA LEU A 180 7.97 -12.85 16.12
C LEU A 180 7.34 -12.12 17.32
N TYR A 181 6.05 -11.82 17.24
CA TYR A 181 5.30 -11.19 18.34
C TYR A 181 5.43 -12.01 19.63
N ASN A 182 5.14 -13.32 19.59
CA ASN A 182 5.27 -14.21 20.74
C ASN A 182 6.70 -14.20 21.31
N THR A 183 7.72 -14.19 20.44
CA THR A 183 9.13 -14.20 20.85
C THR A 183 9.56 -12.89 21.51
N ILE A 184 9.03 -11.76 21.03
CA ILE A 184 9.38 -10.43 21.57
C ILE A 184 8.66 -10.19 22.90
N THR A 185 7.37 -10.49 22.96
CA THR A 185 6.51 -10.14 24.11
C THR A 185 6.47 -11.21 25.19
N GLY A 186 6.83 -12.45 24.87
CA GLY A 186 6.62 -13.60 25.75
C GLY A 186 5.16 -14.09 25.76
N ALA A 187 4.29 -13.55 24.91
CA ALA A 187 2.93 -14.05 24.74
C ALA A 187 2.95 -15.50 24.21
N ASN A 188 1.88 -16.20 24.42
CA ASN A 188 1.72 -17.57 23.93
C ASN A 188 0.44 -17.70 23.10
N LEU A 189 0.30 -16.81 22.12
CA LEU A 189 -0.83 -16.84 21.18
C LEU A 189 -0.71 -18.09 20.30
N PRO A 190 -1.83 -18.77 20.03
CA PRO A 190 -1.84 -19.97 19.17
C PRO A 190 -1.24 -19.66 17.79
N SER A 191 -0.19 -20.37 17.43
CA SER A 191 0.51 -20.25 16.15
C SER A 191 1.02 -21.60 15.68
N LYS A 192 1.54 -21.66 14.47
CA LYS A 192 2.24 -22.84 13.95
C LYS A 192 3.72 -22.53 13.75
N SER A 193 4.54 -23.57 13.86
CA SER A 193 5.94 -23.50 13.46
C SER A 193 6.07 -23.29 11.96
N THR A 194 7.05 -22.50 11.58
CA THR A 194 7.40 -22.19 10.18
C THR A 194 8.85 -22.57 9.90
N PRO A 195 9.22 -22.84 8.63
CA PRO A 195 10.60 -23.12 8.27
C PRO A 195 11.58 -21.97 8.58
N VAL A 196 11.05 -20.75 8.83
CA VAL A 196 11.85 -19.55 9.08
C VAL A 196 11.99 -19.19 10.56
N ASP A 197 11.50 -20.01 11.48
CA ASP A 197 11.49 -19.72 12.93
C ASP A 197 12.89 -19.46 13.51
N ALA A 198 13.95 -20.06 12.95
CA ALA A 198 15.32 -19.75 13.36
C ALA A 198 15.65 -18.28 13.06
N HIS A 199 15.26 -17.78 11.88
CA HIS A 199 15.44 -16.37 11.51
C HIS A 199 14.57 -15.43 12.32
N ILE A 200 13.37 -15.88 12.73
CA ILE A 200 12.49 -15.10 13.62
C ILE A 200 13.18 -14.86 14.99
N LYS A 201 13.86 -15.85 15.52
CA LYS A 201 14.64 -15.67 16.76
C LYS A 201 15.78 -14.66 16.60
N ASP A 202 16.50 -14.72 15.46
CA ASP A 202 17.59 -13.78 15.17
C ASP A 202 17.08 -12.33 15.09
N VAL A 203 15.99 -12.11 14.33
CA VAL A 203 15.43 -10.75 14.19
C VAL A 203 14.78 -10.24 15.46
N ALA A 204 14.21 -11.12 16.30
CA ALA A 204 13.69 -10.73 17.60
C ALA A 204 14.80 -10.18 18.51
N VAL A 205 16.00 -10.79 18.49
CA VAL A 205 17.17 -10.28 19.22
C VAL A 205 17.62 -8.92 18.68
N ALA A 206 17.68 -8.77 17.35
CA ALA A 206 18.05 -7.51 16.71
C ALA A 206 17.05 -6.38 17.05
N LEU A 207 15.74 -6.64 16.96
CA LEU A 207 14.70 -5.67 17.33
C LEU A 207 14.78 -5.27 18.80
N LYS A 208 14.93 -6.24 19.73
CA LYS A 208 15.09 -5.94 21.15
C LYS A 208 16.33 -5.07 21.43
N LYS A 209 17.42 -5.29 20.70
CA LYS A 209 18.64 -4.47 20.80
C LYS A 209 18.42 -3.05 20.26
N SER A 210 17.63 -2.89 19.23
CA SER A 210 17.31 -1.58 18.63
C SER A 210 16.31 -0.78 19.46
N GLY A 211 15.52 -1.43 20.32
CA GLY A 211 14.50 -0.76 21.15
C GLY A 211 13.55 0.08 20.29
N SER A 212 13.36 1.34 20.66
CA SER A 212 12.48 2.28 19.92
C SER A 212 12.92 2.61 18.49
N HIS A 213 14.08 2.12 18.07
CA HIS A 213 14.57 2.24 16.68
C HIS A 213 14.39 0.93 15.89
N GLY A 214 13.63 -0.04 16.41
CA GLY A 214 13.18 -1.20 15.67
C GLY A 214 11.87 -0.91 14.97
N VAL A 215 11.71 -1.38 13.73
CA VAL A 215 10.46 -1.23 12.95
C VAL A 215 10.10 -2.55 12.30
N VAL A 216 8.84 -2.95 12.47
CA VAL A 216 8.25 -4.11 11.79
C VAL A 216 7.16 -3.65 10.85
N VAL A 217 7.20 -4.11 9.60
CA VAL A 217 6.18 -3.80 8.60
C VAL A 217 5.64 -5.07 7.95
N SER A 218 4.38 -5.03 7.53
CA SER A 218 3.72 -6.12 6.82
C SER A 218 3.11 -5.62 5.52
N GLY A 219 3.33 -6.33 4.42
CA GLY A 219 2.65 -6.11 3.14
C GLY A 219 1.31 -6.84 3.01
N SER A 220 0.84 -7.47 4.10
CA SER A 220 -0.44 -8.15 4.10
C SER A 220 -1.60 -7.16 4.16
N SER A 221 -2.64 -7.39 3.35
CA SER A 221 -3.91 -6.65 3.46
C SER A 221 -4.81 -7.18 4.58
N ASP A 222 -4.40 -8.24 5.29
CA ASP A 222 -5.15 -8.79 6.43
C ASP A 222 -5.04 -7.88 7.65
N LYS A 223 -6.18 -7.44 8.19
CA LYS A 223 -6.26 -6.57 9.37
C LYS A 223 -5.51 -7.13 10.58
N ASN A 224 -5.59 -8.45 10.82
CA ASN A 224 -4.97 -9.06 12.00
C ASN A 224 -3.44 -9.09 11.86
N ALA A 225 -2.93 -9.32 10.64
CA ALA A 225 -1.49 -9.23 10.37
C ALA A 225 -0.97 -7.82 10.64
N GLN A 226 -1.72 -6.79 10.23
CA GLN A 226 -1.35 -5.39 10.51
C GLN A 226 -1.41 -5.07 12.00
N LEU A 227 -2.44 -5.53 12.72
CA LEU A 227 -2.53 -5.37 14.18
C LEU A 227 -1.32 -6.00 14.90
N ILE A 228 -0.86 -7.18 14.48
CA ILE A 228 0.33 -7.82 15.04
C ILE A 228 1.58 -6.97 14.78
N ALA A 229 1.75 -6.46 13.55
CA ALA A 229 2.88 -5.59 13.22
C ALA A 229 2.88 -4.31 14.06
N PHE A 230 1.73 -3.65 14.21
CA PHE A 230 1.59 -2.45 15.07
C PHE A 230 1.83 -2.76 16.55
N ALA A 231 1.41 -3.93 17.02
CA ALA A 231 1.61 -4.33 18.41
C ALA A 231 3.08 -4.64 18.75
N ILE A 232 3.92 -4.89 17.75
CA ILE A 232 5.37 -5.05 17.94
C ILE A 232 6.05 -3.68 17.99
N ASN A 233 5.58 -2.70 17.19
CA ASN A 233 6.13 -1.35 17.10
C ASN A 233 5.77 -0.49 18.31
#